data_cddb5a9ee655db62b2b06f7f0a75782c
#
_entry.id   cddb5a9ee655db62b2b06f7f0a75782c
#
_cell.length_a   1.000
_cell.length_b   1.000
_cell.length_c   1.000
_cell.angle_alpha   90.00
_cell.angle_beta   90.00
_cell.angle_gamma   90.00
#
_symmetry.space_group_name_H-M   'P 1'
#
loop_
_entity.id
_entity.type
_entity.pdbx_description
1 polymer ?
#
loop_
_entity_poly.entity_id
_entity_poly.type
_entity_poly.pdbx_seq_one_letter_code
_entity_poly.pdbx_strand_id
1 'polypeptide(L)'
;NPSTPSNPGKAVPQTGDDNFIFLYGGLLALAVIGGGLFAAAYFKKGKYSRNTPKRKAVGIAVVSLCGLLALGSGFLMVRDLNQYSESAGAYEDISALVELPEQAEAPEDDNTETEPAGEDPSVVLPTVDFDVLRETGPDIIGWLTLPDTAINYPVTQTDDNEYYLHHLYDGTYNKTGCLFADYENQEDFSDRNTIIYGHNMRDGSMFAALNEYDEQSYYDGHPQMYL
;
A
#
# COMPACT_ATOMS: atom_id res chain seq x y z
N ASN A 1 -32.65 13.07 -8.24
CA ASN A 1 -31.37 12.49 -8.60
C ASN A 1 -30.97 12.97 -9.97
N PRO A 2 -30.00 13.86 -10.14
CA PRO A 2 -29.32 14.02 -11.40
C PRO A 2 -28.18 12.99 -11.44
N SER A 3 -28.36 11.98 -12.29
CA SER A 3 -27.31 11.08 -12.73
C SER A 3 -26.17 11.90 -13.33
N THR A 4 -25.00 11.88 -12.69
CA THR A 4 -23.74 12.34 -13.26
C THR A 4 -23.50 11.61 -14.59
N PRO A 5 -23.20 12.29 -15.69
CA PRO A 5 -22.83 11.61 -16.93
C PRO A 5 -21.47 10.95 -16.70
N SER A 6 -21.44 9.64 -16.57
CA SER A 6 -20.23 8.86 -16.71
C SER A 6 -19.68 9.09 -18.12
N ASN A 7 -18.52 9.71 -18.22
CA ASN A 7 -17.80 9.85 -19.49
C ASN A 7 -17.39 8.43 -19.95
N PRO A 8 -17.89 7.88 -21.08
CA PRO A 8 -17.69 6.49 -21.44
C PRO A 8 -16.34 6.27 -22.13
N GLY A 9 -15.24 6.74 -21.55
CA GLY A 9 -13.92 6.65 -22.17
C GLY A 9 -12.73 6.62 -21.22
N LYS A 10 -12.90 6.82 -19.92
CA LYS A 10 -11.80 6.81 -18.97
C LYS A 10 -11.84 5.57 -18.10
N ALA A 11 -10.78 4.79 -18.15
CA ALA A 11 -10.58 3.71 -17.19
C ALA A 11 -10.34 4.33 -15.80
N VAL A 12 -11.13 3.91 -14.81
CA VAL A 12 -10.86 4.24 -13.41
C VAL A 12 -9.54 3.55 -13.04
N PRO A 13 -8.60 4.24 -12.37
CA PRO A 13 -7.36 3.64 -11.90
C PRO A 13 -7.62 2.36 -11.09
N GLN A 14 -6.79 1.34 -11.31
CA GLN A 14 -6.89 0.08 -10.58
C GLN A 14 -6.07 0.20 -9.30
N THR A 15 -6.72 0.52 -8.19
CA THR A 15 -6.10 0.79 -6.88
C THR A 15 -6.08 -0.42 -5.94
N GLY A 16 -6.38 -1.62 -6.44
CA GLY A 16 -6.29 -2.85 -5.66
C GLY A 16 -4.84 -3.29 -5.44
N ASP A 17 -4.56 -3.92 -4.27
CA ASP A 17 -3.24 -4.50 -4.00
C ASP A 17 -3.02 -5.78 -4.80
N ASP A 18 -2.14 -5.75 -5.78
CA ASP A 18 -1.70 -6.90 -6.60
C ASP A 18 -0.66 -7.78 -5.88
N ASN A 19 -0.67 -7.77 -4.55
CA ASN A 19 0.28 -8.54 -3.76
C ASN A 19 -0.05 -10.03 -3.74
N PHE A 20 0.85 -10.81 -4.32
CA PHE A 20 0.77 -12.27 -4.38
C PHE A 20 1.64 -12.99 -3.35
N ILE A 21 2.09 -12.33 -2.26
CA ILE A 21 2.99 -12.90 -1.24
C ILE A 21 2.44 -14.24 -0.71
N PHE A 22 1.15 -14.31 -0.40
CA PHE A 22 0.53 -15.57 0.07
C PHE A 22 0.54 -16.66 -1.01
N LEU A 23 0.33 -16.28 -2.28
CA LEU A 23 0.43 -17.22 -3.41
C LEU A 23 1.86 -17.72 -3.56
N TYR A 24 2.85 -16.82 -3.52
CA TYR A 24 4.27 -17.19 -3.63
C TYR A 24 4.72 -18.05 -2.45
N GLY A 25 4.31 -17.70 -1.22
CA GLY A 25 4.56 -18.48 -0.02
C GLY A 25 3.94 -19.88 -0.08
N GLY A 26 2.70 -20.00 -0.57
CA GLY A 26 2.02 -21.26 -0.80
C GLY A 26 2.73 -22.12 -1.84
N LEU A 27 3.11 -21.55 -2.99
CA LEU A 27 3.86 -22.24 -4.04
C LEU A 27 5.25 -22.69 -3.56
N LEU A 28 5.94 -21.85 -2.81
CA LEU A 28 7.22 -22.17 -2.18
C LEU A 28 7.08 -23.39 -1.24
N ALA A 29 6.11 -23.36 -0.35
CA ALA A 29 5.83 -24.46 0.59
C ALA A 29 5.50 -25.75 -0.14
N LEU A 30 4.63 -25.70 -1.13
CA LEU A 30 4.27 -26.87 -1.96
C LEU A 30 5.47 -27.43 -2.71
N ALA A 31 6.31 -26.58 -3.30
CA ALA A 31 7.49 -26.99 -4.03
C ALA A 31 8.53 -27.66 -3.10
N VAL A 32 8.78 -27.08 -1.92
CA VAL A 32 9.76 -27.61 -0.95
C VAL A 32 9.25 -28.90 -0.31
N ILE A 33 8.04 -28.89 0.25
CA ILE A 33 7.47 -30.06 0.96
C ILE A 33 7.14 -31.16 -0.04
N GLY A 34 6.42 -30.84 -1.12
CA GLY A 34 6.02 -31.81 -2.13
C GLY A 34 7.23 -32.43 -2.86
N GLY A 35 8.19 -31.58 -3.24
CA GLY A 35 9.45 -32.05 -3.85
C GLY A 35 10.28 -32.92 -2.91
N GLY A 36 10.38 -32.54 -1.63
CA GLY A 36 11.07 -33.34 -0.60
C GLY A 36 10.41 -34.68 -0.35
N LEU A 37 9.09 -34.73 -0.18
CA LEU A 37 8.34 -35.99 -0.01
C LEU A 37 8.44 -36.90 -1.26
N PHE A 38 8.32 -36.27 -2.43
CA PHE A 38 8.50 -37.01 -3.69
C PHE A 38 9.90 -37.60 -3.80
N ALA A 39 10.96 -36.82 -3.51
CA ALA A 39 12.32 -37.30 -3.54
C ALA A 39 12.53 -38.44 -2.54
N ALA A 40 12.06 -38.32 -1.30
CA ALA A 40 12.16 -39.33 -0.27
C ALA A 40 11.45 -40.64 -0.70
N ALA A 41 10.25 -40.56 -1.24
CA ALA A 41 9.48 -41.74 -1.71
C ALA A 41 10.09 -42.35 -2.97
N TYR A 42 10.52 -41.53 -3.92
CA TYR A 42 10.99 -41.97 -5.24
C TYR A 42 12.36 -42.60 -5.19
N PHE A 43 13.28 -42.08 -4.37
CA PHE A 43 14.64 -42.57 -4.25
C PHE A 43 14.80 -43.59 -3.09
N LYS A 44 13.77 -43.83 -2.27
CA LYS A 44 13.80 -44.88 -1.25
C LYS A 44 14.08 -46.26 -1.91
N LYS A 45 15.16 -46.90 -1.49
CA LYS A 45 15.53 -48.25 -2.00
C LYS A 45 14.50 -49.29 -1.54
N GLY A 46 13.56 -49.60 -2.36
CA GLY A 46 12.68 -50.77 -2.17
C GLY A 46 13.39 -52.04 -2.65
N LYS A 47 13.20 -53.14 -1.94
CA LYS A 47 13.79 -54.47 -2.22
C LYS A 47 13.50 -55.01 -3.62
N TYR A 48 12.56 -54.42 -4.39
CA TYR A 48 12.09 -54.79 -5.71
C TYR A 48 12.12 -53.71 -6.79
N SER A 49 12.78 -52.55 -6.54
CA SER A 49 12.78 -51.45 -7.52
C SER A 49 13.85 -51.68 -8.59
N ARG A 50 13.44 -52.03 -9.82
CA ARG A 50 14.31 -51.94 -11.01
C ARG A 50 14.61 -50.47 -11.29
N ASN A 51 15.78 -50.04 -10.85
CA ASN A 51 16.28 -48.67 -10.99
C ASN A 51 16.79 -48.44 -12.41
N THR A 52 15.88 -48.32 -13.40
CA THR A 52 16.26 -48.07 -14.80
C THR A 52 16.76 -46.64 -14.96
N PRO A 53 17.71 -46.38 -15.90
CA PRO A 53 18.22 -45.04 -16.18
C PRO A 53 17.12 -44.00 -16.45
N LYS A 54 16.07 -44.40 -17.18
CA LYS A 54 14.90 -43.54 -17.48
C LYS A 54 14.15 -43.13 -16.20
N ARG A 55 13.97 -44.06 -15.24
CA ARG A 55 13.30 -43.74 -13.98
C ARG A 55 14.11 -42.72 -13.15
N LYS A 56 15.44 -42.91 -13.07
CA LYS A 56 16.31 -41.96 -12.36
C LYS A 56 16.24 -40.58 -13.01
N ALA A 57 16.28 -40.48 -14.33
CA ALA A 57 16.20 -39.22 -15.07
C ALA A 57 14.88 -38.49 -14.79
N VAL A 58 13.73 -39.21 -14.79
CA VAL A 58 12.43 -38.62 -14.45
C VAL A 58 12.41 -38.08 -12.99
N GLY A 59 12.92 -38.85 -12.04
CA GLY A 59 12.99 -38.41 -10.66
C GLY A 59 13.84 -37.17 -10.46
N ILE A 60 15.02 -37.14 -11.11
CA ILE A 60 15.88 -35.94 -11.08
C ILE A 60 15.16 -34.75 -11.71
N ALA A 61 14.52 -34.92 -12.87
CA ALA A 61 13.81 -33.84 -13.57
C ALA A 61 12.69 -33.23 -12.68
N VAL A 62 11.90 -34.08 -12.02
CA VAL A 62 10.82 -33.59 -11.10
C VAL A 62 11.41 -32.83 -9.93
N VAL A 63 12.44 -33.36 -9.27
CA VAL A 63 13.08 -32.67 -8.14
C VAL A 63 13.71 -31.33 -8.58
N SER A 64 14.36 -31.30 -9.75
CA SER A 64 14.91 -30.05 -10.30
C SER A 64 13.82 -29.05 -10.64
N LEU A 65 12.68 -29.46 -11.20
CA LEU A 65 11.55 -28.59 -11.45
C LEU A 65 10.98 -27.99 -10.15
N CYS A 66 10.80 -28.81 -9.12
CA CYS A 66 10.38 -28.34 -7.80
C CYS A 66 11.39 -27.33 -7.23
N GLY A 67 12.68 -27.56 -7.38
CA GLY A 67 13.74 -26.67 -6.97
C GLY A 67 13.67 -25.30 -7.69
N LEU A 68 13.47 -25.31 -9.01
CA LEU A 68 13.32 -24.09 -9.79
C LEU A 68 12.06 -23.31 -9.41
N LEU A 69 10.94 -24.00 -9.17
CA LEU A 69 9.70 -23.36 -8.69
C LEU A 69 9.89 -22.76 -7.29
N ALA A 70 10.59 -23.44 -6.39
CA ALA A 70 10.89 -22.93 -5.07
C ALA A 70 11.77 -21.66 -5.12
N LEU A 71 12.83 -21.67 -5.94
CA LEU A 71 13.71 -20.52 -6.13
C LEU A 71 12.97 -19.36 -6.77
N GLY A 72 12.16 -19.61 -7.80
CA GLY A 72 11.38 -18.56 -8.47
C GLY A 72 10.35 -17.91 -7.55
N SER A 73 9.55 -18.72 -6.83
CA SER A 73 8.56 -18.19 -5.90
C SER A 73 9.20 -17.49 -4.70
N GLY A 74 10.32 -18.00 -4.18
CA GLY A 74 11.08 -17.33 -3.13
C GLY A 74 11.64 -15.99 -3.56
N PHE A 75 12.19 -15.90 -4.77
CA PHE A 75 12.67 -14.64 -5.34
C PHE A 75 11.55 -13.59 -5.47
N LEU A 76 10.39 -13.98 -6.02
CA LEU A 76 9.24 -13.08 -6.17
C LEU A 76 8.72 -12.60 -4.81
N MET A 77 8.66 -13.49 -3.83
CA MET A 77 8.25 -13.14 -2.47
C MET A 77 9.20 -12.13 -1.83
N VAL A 78 10.52 -12.35 -1.92
CA VAL A 78 11.52 -11.42 -1.37
C VAL A 78 11.45 -10.07 -2.08
N ARG A 79 11.31 -10.06 -3.41
CA ARG A 79 11.14 -8.83 -4.18
C ARG A 79 9.95 -8.01 -3.68
N ASP A 80 8.81 -8.67 -3.48
CA ASP A 80 7.60 -7.98 -3.02
C ASP A 80 7.74 -7.45 -1.60
N LEU A 81 8.34 -8.23 -0.69
CA LEU A 81 8.64 -7.78 0.67
C LEU A 81 9.59 -6.57 0.69
N ASN A 82 10.60 -6.56 -0.18
CA ASN A 82 11.51 -5.42 -0.29
C ASN A 82 10.77 -4.15 -0.74
N GLN A 83 9.85 -4.24 -1.71
CA GLN A 83 9.08 -3.07 -2.15
C GLN A 83 8.22 -2.49 -1.02
N TYR A 84 7.61 -3.31 -0.17
CA TYR A 84 6.90 -2.82 1.01
C TYR A 84 7.84 -2.14 2.02
N SER A 85 9.01 -2.73 2.27
CA SER A 85 9.99 -2.12 3.17
C SER A 85 10.54 -0.80 2.64
N GLU A 86 10.80 -0.73 1.33
CA GLU A 86 11.27 0.49 0.65
C GLU A 86 10.21 1.60 0.73
N SER A 87 8.94 1.29 0.44
CA SER A 87 7.88 2.29 0.52
C SER A 87 7.65 2.75 1.95
N ALA A 88 7.64 1.84 2.94
CA ALA A 88 7.49 2.22 4.34
C ALA A 88 8.62 3.15 4.81
N GLY A 89 9.89 2.85 4.44
CA GLY A 89 11.02 3.72 4.74
C GLY A 89 10.91 5.09 4.07
N ALA A 90 10.55 5.13 2.79
CA ALA A 90 10.37 6.39 2.08
C ALA A 90 9.27 7.28 2.71
N TYR A 91 8.15 6.68 3.11
CA TYR A 91 7.08 7.44 3.77
C TYR A 91 7.42 7.85 5.20
N GLU A 92 8.21 7.06 5.93
CA GLU A 92 8.77 7.46 7.23
C GLU A 92 9.71 8.66 7.07
N ASP A 93 10.61 8.61 6.10
CA ASP A 93 11.58 9.68 5.83
C ASP A 93 10.89 11.00 5.46
N ILE A 94 9.89 10.98 4.55
CA ILE A 94 9.20 12.20 4.16
C ILE A 94 8.29 12.72 5.27
N SER A 95 7.66 11.85 6.05
CA SER A 95 6.82 12.26 7.18
C SER A 95 7.64 12.91 8.30
N ALA A 96 8.92 12.58 8.42
CA ALA A 96 9.83 13.24 9.36
C ALA A 96 10.14 14.71 9.00
N LEU A 97 9.86 15.13 7.74
CA LEU A 97 9.96 16.53 7.31
C LEU A 97 8.70 17.34 7.64
N VAL A 98 7.64 16.65 8.08
CA VAL A 98 6.38 17.27 8.47
C VAL A 98 6.39 17.42 9.98
N GLU A 99 6.39 18.65 10.47
CA GLU A 99 6.35 18.92 11.90
C GLU A 99 4.98 18.52 12.46
N LEU A 100 4.95 17.45 13.24
CA LEU A 100 3.80 17.17 14.11
C LEU A 100 3.90 18.12 15.28
N PRO A 101 2.89 18.97 15.53
CA PRO A 101 2.91 19.83 16.71
C PRO A 101 2.96 18.93 17.96
N GLU A 102 3.85 19.29 18.87
CA GLU A 102 3.97 18.65 20.17
C GLU A 102 2.59 18.71 20.86
N GLN A 103 2.06 17.53 21.26
CA GLN A 103 0.77 17.47 21.96
C GLN A 103 0.81 18.45 23.13
N ALA A 104 0.11 19.55 23.02
CA ALA A 104 -0.11 20.44 24.16
C ALA A 104 -0.91 19.62 25.18
N GLU A 105 -0.31 19.35 26.34
CA GLU A 105 -1.02 18.80 27.49
C GLU A 105 -2.28 19.66 27.70
N ALA A 106 -3.46 19.03 27.64
CA ALA A 106 -4.73 19.72 27.79
C ALA A 106 -4.72 20.51 29.11
N PRO A 107 -5.02 21.79 29.12
CA PRO A 107 -5.26 22.50 30.37
C PRO A 107 -6.56 21.94 30.96
N GLU A 108 -6.46 21.30 32.13
CA GLU A 108 -7.60 21.04 32.98
C GLU A 108 -8.11 22.41 33.49
N ASP A 109 -9.06 23.04 32.80
CA ASP A 109 -9.90 24.04 33.42
C ASP A 109 -11.31 24.08 32.82
N ASP A 110 -12.25 24.04 33.74
CA ASP A 110 -13.69 23.98 33.63
C ASP A 110 -14.27 25.37 33.29
N ASN A 111 -15.26 25.39 32.41
CA ASN A 111 -16.12 26.50 32.02
C ASN A 111 -15.63 27.49 30.97
N THR A 112 -16.15 27.34 29.75
CA THR A 112 -16.79 28.46 29.04
C THR A 112 -17.67 28.03 27.86
N GLU A 113 -18.70 28.81 27.67
CA GLU A 113 -19.88 28.73 26.81
C GLU A 113 -19.57 28.53 25.31
N THR A 114 -20.51 27.84 24.70
CA THR A 114 -20.81 27.59 23.28
C THR A 114 -20.45 28.73 22.33
N GLU A 115 -19.51 28.49 21.43
CA GLU A 115 -19.37 29.20 20.14
C GLU A 115 -19.45 28.25 18.95
N PRO A 116 -19.81 28.71 17.72
CA PRO A 116 -20.33 27.88 16.67
C PRO A 116 -19.22 27.11 15.94
N ALA A 117 -19.53 25.87 15.54
CA ALA A 117 -18.85 24.96 14.63
C ALA A 117 -17.55 25.50 13.99
N GLY A 118 -16.45 25.39 14.71
CA GLY A 118 -15.09 25.63 14.25
C GLY A 118 -14.19 24.67 14.97
N GLU A 119 -13.32 24.05 14.23
CA GLU A 119 -12.14 23.27 14.58
C GLU A 119 -12.11 22.69 16.01
N ASP A 120 -12.16 21.39 16.13
CA ASP A 120 -11.94 20.69 17.40
C ASP A 120 -10.53 21.08 17.91
N PRO A 121 -10.41 21.81 19.04
CA PRO A 121 -9.12 22.27 19.56
C PRO A 121 -8.19 21.13 20.01
N SER A 122 -8.64 19.89 19.99
CA SER A 122 -7.85 18.70 20.31
C SER A 122 -7.09 18.12 19.10
N VAL A 123 -7.44 18.54 17.88
CA VAL A 123 -6.77 18.04 16.67
C VAL A 123 -5.64 19.00 16.29
N VAL A 124 -4.45 18.54 16.55
CA VAL A 124 -3.23 19.27 16.18
C VAL A 124 -2.81 18.82 14.79
N LEU A 125 -3.00 19.70 13.80
CA LEU A 125 -2.63 19.41 12.42
C LEU A 125 -1.12 19.55 12.21
N PRO A 126 -0.53 18.72 11.33
CA PRO A 126 0.87 18.87 10.96
C PRO A 126 1.12 20.20 10.25
N THR A 127 2.23 20.86 10.56
CA THR A 127 2.72 21.99 9.77
C THR A 127 3.56 21.44 8.63
N VAL A 128 3.15 21.74 7.40
CA VAL A 128 3.78 21.20 6.18
C VAL A 128 4.51 22.33 5.45
N ASP A 129 5.83 22.19 5.29
CA ASP A 129 6.62 23.05 4.41
C ASP A 129 6.70 22.43 3.02
N PHE A 130 5.81 22.85 2.13
CA PHE A 130 5.73 22.35 0.78
C PHE A 130 6.96 22.67 -0.08
N ASP A 131 7.71 23.72 0.23
CA ASP A 131 8.93 24.03 -0.51
C ASP A 131 10.01 22.96 -0.22
N VAL A 132 10.13 22.56 1.05
CA VAL A 132 11.03 21.46 1.45
C VAL A 132 10.58 20.12 0.85
N LEU A 133 9.27 19.81 0.89
CA LEU A 133 8.77 18.55 0.35
C LEU A 133 8.98 18.42 -1.16
N ARG A 134 8.82 19.52 -1.90
CA ARG A 134 9.03 19.56 -3.36
C ARG A 134 10.48 19.42 -3.79
N GLU A 135 11.46 19.60 -2.90
CA GLU A 135 12.85 19.28 -3.20
C GLU A 135 13.06 17.77 -3.43
N THR A 136 12.25 16.93 -2.76
CA THR A 136 12.31 15.46 -2.89
C THR A 136 11.21 14.89 -3.76
N GLY A 137 10.03 15.52 -3.78
CA GLY A 137 8.86 15.11 -4.57
C GLY A 137 8.26 16.29 -5.30
N PRO A 138 8.75 16.64 -6.51
CA PRO A 138 8.36 17.88 -7.19
C PRO A 138 6.87 17.97 -7.53
N ASP A 139 6.19 16.84 -7.62
CA ASP A 139 4.76 16.75 -7.96
C ASP A 139 3.86 16.71 -6.72
N ILE A 140 4.40 16.95 -5.53
CA ILE A 140 3.61 17.03 -4.30
C ILE A 140 2.81 18.32 -4.30
N ILE A 141 1.47 18.19 -4.23
CA ILE A 141 0.51 19.29 -4.20
C ILE A 141 -0.20 19.43 -2.85
N GLY A 142 -0.20 18.37 -2.03
CA GLY A 142 -0.91 18.36 -0.75
C GLY A 142 -0.37 17.30 0.21
N TRP A 143 -0.95 17.30 1.41
CA TRP A 143 -0.69 16.31 2.44
C TRP A 143 -2.00 15.87 3.07
N LEU A 144 -2.30 14.56 3.04
CA LEU A 144 -3.54 14.01 3.56
C LEU A 144 -3.31 13.27 4.88
N THR A 145 -4.03 13.68 5.91
CA THR A 145 -3.97 13.06 7.23
C THR A 145 -5.36 12.66 7.73
N LEU A 146 -5.48 11.43 8.21
CA LEU A 146 -6.59 10.95 9.02
C LEU A 146 -6.04 10.59 10.40
N PRO A 147 -6.30 11.41 11.44
CA PRO A 147 -5.73 11.19 12.77
C PRO A 147 -6.01 9.78 13.32
N ASP A 148 -5.07 9.29 14.14
CA ASP A 148 -5.13 7.96 14.76
C ASP A 148 -5.20 6.77 13.77
N THR A 149 -4.83 7.00 12.50
CA THR A 149 -4.76 5.97 11.47
C THR A 149 -3.42 5.98 10.74
N ALA A 150 -3.25 5.00 9.82
CA ALA A 150 -2.07 4.96 8.95
C ALA A 150 -2.08 6.02 7.84
N ILE A 151 -3.18 6.75 7.62
CA ILE A 151 -3.26 7.75 6.55
C ILE A 151 -2.58 9.04 6.99
N ASN A 152 -1.33 9.19 6.55
CA ASN A 152 -0.50 10.37 6.75
C ASN A 152 0.52 10.44 5.61
N TYR A 153 0.08 10.92 4.44
CA TYR A 153 0.81 10.78 3.18
C TYR A 153 0.79 12.06 2.34
N PRO A 154 1.85 12.30 1.54
CA PRO A 154 1.81 13.31 0.50
C PRO A 154 0.76 12.95 -0.55
N VAL A 155 0.15 13.97 -1.14
CA VAL A 155 -0.71 13.86 -2.31
C VAL A 155 0.02 14.48 -3.49
N THR A 156 0.20 13.70 -4.55
CA THR A 156 0.87 14.11 -5.77
C THR A 156 -0.12 14.36 -6.90
N GLN A 157 0.32 14.99 -7.99
CA GLN A 157 -0.47 15.09 -9.21
C GLN A 157 0.47 15.15 -10.44
N THR A 158 0.08 14.48 -11.53
CA THR A 158 0.73 14.57 -12.84
C THR A 158 -0.33 14.81 -13.92
N ASP A 159 0.05 14.69 -15.19
CA ASP A 159 -0.83 14.81 -16.36
C ASP A 159 -1.62 13.52 -16.69
N ASP A 160 -1.52 12.48 -15.85
CA ASP A 160 -2.27 11.22 -15.97
C ASP A 160 -2.66 10.64 -14.61
N ASN A 161 -3.53 9.60 -14.61
CA ASN A 161 -3.95 8.85 -13.43
C ASN A 161 -3.29 7.45 -13.33
N GLU A 162 -2.15 7.24 -13.99
CA GLU A 162 -1.49 5.93 -14.03
C GLU A 162 -0.11 5.95 -13.37
N TYR A 163 0.63 7.06 -13.50
CA TYR A 163 2.02 7.15 -13.07
C TYR A 163 2.19 6.81 -11.57
N TYR A 164 1.44 7.49 -10.70
CA TYR A 164 1.53 7.32 -9.25
C TYR A 164 0.83 6.06 -8.70
N LEU A 165 0.20 5.26 -9.54
CA LEU A 165 -0.19 3.90 -9.16
C LEU A 165 1.04 3.02 -8.87
N HIS A 166 2.19 3.33 -9.47
CA HIS A 166 3.38 2.49 -9.40
C HIS A 166 4.66 3.28 -9.13
N HIS A 167 4.56 4.51 -8.67
CA HIS A 167 5.70 5.34 -8.27
C HIS A 167 5.44 6.00 -6.92
N LEU A 168 6.47 6.08 -6.10
CA LEU A 168 6.45 6.87 -4.87
C LEU A 168 6.47 8.36 -5.19
N TYR A 169 6.30 9.20 -4.19
CA TYR A 169 6.28 10.67 -4.32
C TYR A 169 7.54 11.25 -4.99
N ASP A 170 8.68 10.54 -4.91
CA ASP A 170 9.97 10.94 -5.50
C ASP A 170 10.18 10.41 -6.94
N GLY A 171 9.19 9.75 -7.51
CA GLY A 171 9.25 9.11 -8.81
C GLY A 171 9.93 7.74 -8.84
N THR A 172 10.33 7.18 -7.71
CA THR A 172 10.88 5.82 -7.62
C THR A 172 9.79 4.79 -7.90
N TYR A 173 10.08 3.85 -8.83
CA TYR A 173 9.14 2.77 -9.12
C TYR A 173 8.91 1.88 -7.91
N ASN A 174 7.67 1.80 -7.47
CA ASN A 174 7.23 0.91 -6.40
C ASN A 174 5.74 0.61 -6.56
N LYS A 175 5.34 -0.65 -6.46
CA LYS A 175 3.95 -1.07 -6.64
C LYS A 175 2.98 -0.54 -5.56
N THR A 176 3.48 -0.03 -4.45
CA THR A 176 2.68 0.62 -3.41
C THR A 176 2.11 1.95 -3.90
N GLY A 177 2.80 2.60 -4.85
CA GLY A 177 2.40 3.87 -5.39
C GLY A 177 2.43 5.01 -4.38
N CYS A 178 1.77 6.11 -4.72
CA CYS A 178 1.53 7.27 -3.87
C CYS A 178 0.04 7.62 -3.87
N LEU A 179 -0.42 8.45 -2.94
CA LEU A 179 -1.71 9.11 -3.09
C LEU A 179 -1.59 10.19 -4.15
N PHE A 180 -2.57 10.28 -5.04
CA PHE A 180 -2.54 11.28 -6.11
C PHE A 180 -3.94 11.82 -6.44
N ALA A 181 -3.99 13.11 -6.77
CA ALA A 181 -5.21 13.76 -7.23
C ALA A 181 -5.47 13.42 -8.71
N ASP A 182 -6.74 13.38 -9.10
CA ASP A 182 -7.13 13.25 -10.51
C ASP A 182 -6.50 14.37 -11.33
N TYR A 183 -5.88 14.01 -12.46
CA TYR A 183 -5.17 14.98 -13.32
C TYR A 183 -6.09 16.05 -13.90
N GLU A 184 -7.41 15.89 -13.87
CA GLU A 184 -8.39 16.91 -14.30
C GLU A 184 -8.76 17.89 -13.17
N ASN A 185 -8.39 17.58 -11.91
CA ASN A 185 -8.60 18.50 -10.80
C ASN A 185 -7.53 19.61 -10.76
N GLN A 186 -7.91 20.74 -10.14
CA GLN A 186 -6.96 21.82 -9.88
C GLN A 186 -6.01 21.42 -8.74
N GLU A 187 -4.73 21.76 -8.87
CA GLU A 187 -3.68 21.45 -7.88
C GLU A 187 -3.90 22.12 -6.51
N ASP A 188 -4.69 23.20 -6.48
CA ASP A 188 -5.02 23.94 -5.27
C ASP A 188 -6.31 23.46 -4.58
N PHE A 189 -6.85 22.32 -5.01
CA PHE A 189 -8.08 21.71 -4.49
C PHE A 189 -9.32 22.64 -4.51
N SER A 190 -9.31 23.67 -5.37
CA SER A 190 -10.41 24.64 -5.48
C SER A 190 -11.64 24.12 -6.23
N ASP A 191 -11.58 22.94 -6.80
CA ASP A 191 -12.70 22.31 -7.46
C ASP A 191 -13.85 22.00 -6.51
N ARG A 192 -15.08 21.96 -7.03
CA ARG A 192 -16.26 21.56 -6.25
C ARG A 192 -16.23 20.06 -5.85
N ASN A 193 -15.42 19.27 -6.53
CA ASN A 193 -15.24 17.87 -6.28
C ASN A 193 -13.80 17.49 -6.67
N THR A 194 -13.00 17.14 -5.71
CA THR A 194 -11.64 16.64 -5.89
C THR A 194 -11.62 15.14 -5.65
N ILE A 195 -10.99 14.40 -6.55
CA ILE A 195 -10.84 12.96 -6.43
C ILE A 195 -9.37 12.67 -6.10
N ILE A 196 -9.14 11.96 -5.00
CA ILE A 196 -7.82 11.46 -4.61
C ILE A 196 -7.84 9.94 -4.71
N TYR A 197 -6.88 9.39 -5.43
CA TYR A 197 -6.67 7.96 -5.58
C TYR A 197 -5.55 7.47 -4.66
N GLY A 198 -5.64 6.22 -4.25
CA GLY A 198 -4.62 5.54 -3.48
C GLY A 198 -4.89 4.06 -3.42
N HIS A 199 -3.84 3.25 -3.26
CA HIS A 199 -4.00 1.81 -3.12
C HIS A 199 -4.70 1.44 -1.82
N ASN A 200 -5.50 0.36 -1.86
CA ASN A 200 -6.02 -0.32 -0.69
C ASN A 200 -5.09 -1.50 -0.37
N MET A 201 -4.08 -1.25 0.47
CA MET A 201 -3.01 -2.20 0.71
C MET A 201 -3.38 -3.21 1.81
N ARG A 202 -2.96 -4.48 1.61
CA ARG A 202 -3.25 -5.56 2.56
C ARG A 202 -2.45 -5.49 3.86
N ASP A 203 -1.35 -4.74 3.86
CA ASP A 203 -0.56 -4.47 5.07
C ASP A 203 -1.12 -3.35 5.94
N GLY A 204 -2.23 -2.74 5.52
CA GLY A 204 -2.90 -1.68 6.25
C GLY A 204 -2.44 -0.27 5.85
N SER A 205 -1.48 -0.14 4.93
CA SER A 205 -0.99 1.15 4.44
C SER A 205 -1.91 1.77 3.40
N MET A 206 -1.58 2.98 2.97
CA MET A 206 -2.34 3.81 2.03
C MET A 206 -3.80 3.99 2.48
N PHE A 207 -4.78 3.73 1.62
CA PHE A 207 -6.20 3.88 1.91
C PHE A 207 -6.84 2.67 2.59
N ALA A 208 -6.06 1.70 3.09
CA ALA A 208 -6.62 0.52 3.73
C ALA A 208 -7.50 0.86 4.95
N ALA A 209 -7.15 1.90 5.73
CA ALA A 209 -7.94 2.35 6.88
C ALA A 209 -9.36 2.80 6.50
N LEU A 210 -9.61 3.21 5.24
CA LEU A 210 -10.95 3.60 4.78
C LEU A 210 -11.94 2.43 4.73
N ASN A 211 -11.46 1.18 4.73
CA ASN A 211 -12.35 0.02 4.78
C ASN A 211 -13.13 -0.08 6.10
N GLU A 212 -12.61 0.51 7.18
CA GLU A 212 -13.23 0.46 8.49
C GLU A 212 -14.43 1.42 8.63
N TYR A 213 -14.64 2.32 7.64
CA TYR A 213 -15.77 3.26 7.65
C TYR A 213 -17.15 2.62 7.37
N ASP A 214 -17.22 1.32 7.10
CA ASP A 214 -18.49 0.56 7.11
C ASP A 214 -19.01 0.35 8.54
N GLU A 215 -18.15 0.52 9.57
CA GLU A 215 -18.52 0.45 10.98
C GLU A 215 -18.79 1.85 11.55
N GLN A 216 -20.00 2.07 12.09
CA GLN A 216 -20.42 3.37 12.63
C GLN A 216 -19.50 3.87 13.75
N SER A 217 -19.00 2.96 14.60
CA SER A 217 -18.09 3.29 15.70
C SER A 217 -16.76 3.84 15.21
N TYR A 218 -16.29 3.36 14.04
CA TYR A 218 -15.05 3.89 13.42
C TYR A 218 -15.27 5.30 12.87
N TYR A 219 -16.39 5.53 12.17
CA TYR A 219 -16.78 6.86 11.69
C TYR A 219 -16.91 7.87 12.85
N ASP A 220 -17.53 7.45 13.96
CA ASP A 220 -17.72 8.31 15.14
C ASP A 220 -16.37 8.69 15.80
N GLY A 221 -15.38 7.80 15.71
CA GLY A 221 -14.02 8.03 16.21
C GLY A 221 -13.11 8.81 15.24
N HIS A 222 -13.42 8.80 13.94
CA HIS A 222 -12.59 9.43 12.88
C HIS A 222 -13.47 10.29 11.95
N PRO A 223 -14.18 11.31 12.48
CA PRO A 223 -15.18 12.05 11.70
C PRO A 223 -14.56 13.02 10.69
N GLN A 224 -13.28 13.32 10.79
CA GLN A 224 -12.60 14.34 10.00
C GLN A 224 -11.29 13.85 9.41
N MET A 225 -11.08 14.17 8.14
CA MET A 225 -9.84 13.99 7.40
C MET A 225 -9.35 15.37 6.97
N TYR A 226 -8.05 15.59 7.01
CA TYR A 226 -7.44 16.89 6.73
C TYR A 226 -6.56 16.80 5.48
N LEU A 227 -6.72 17.80 4.62
CA LEU A 227 -5.96 17.98 3.39
C LEU A 227 -5.38 19.39 3.35
#